data_e908b59962f6ef5f8129783fc610559c
#
_entry.id   e908b59962f6ef5f8129783fc610559c
#
_cell.length_a   1.000
_cell.length_b   1.000
_cell.length_c   1.000
_cell.angle_alpha   90.00
_cell.angle_beta   90.00
_cell.angle_gamma   90.00
#
_symmetry.space_group_name_H-M   'P 1'
#
loop_
_entity.id
_entity.type
_entity.pdbx_description
1 polymer ?
#
loop_
_entity_poly.entity_id
_entity_poly.type
_entity_poly.pdbx_seq_one_letter_code
_entity_poly.pdbx_strand_id
1 'polypeptide(L)'
;MSRKAYIFVHGLSGWGSYDETYRRMPYWGMRGGDLISFLRRQGFDCYAASVAPTGSAWDRACELYAQLAGEITDYGKAHSERYRHERFGRDFRTCPLIPSWNEDTRLVLLGHSFRSRQPPVSGRFGRQDPQ
;
A
#
# COMPACT_ATOMS: atom_id res chain seq x y z
N MET A 1 -23.18 9.82 -3.94
CA MET A 1 -22.26 10.54 -3.18
C MET A 1 -20.92 9.94 -3.25
N SER A 2 -19.89 10.70 -3.46
CA SER A 2 -18.58 10.12 -3.52
C SER A 2 -18.03 9.94 -2.11
N ARG A 3 -17.14 8.99 -1.98
CA ARG A 3 -16.54 8.66 -0.72
C ARG A 3 -15.04 8.75 -0.89
N LYS A 4 -14.38 9.29 0.11
CA LYS A 4 -12.92 9.42 0.07
C LYS A 4 -12.31 8.46 1.06
N ALA A 5 -11.41 7.63 0.59
CA ALA A 5 -10.71 6.70 1.45
C ALA A 5 -9.22 7.06 1.45
N TYR A 6 -8.66 7.22 2.62
CA TYR A 6 -7.26 7.61 2.77
C TYR A 6 -6.44 6.37 3.05
N ILE A 7 -5.55 6.04 2.12
CA ILE A 7 -4.75 4.82 2.20
C ILE A 7 -3.31 5.18 2.52
N PHE A 8 -2.85 4.78 3.69
CA PHE A 8 -1.49 5.04 4.12
C PHE A 8 -0.61 3.87 3.71
N VAL A 9 0.42 4.15 2.93
CA VAL A 9 1.33 3.12 2.43
C VAL A 9 2.69 3.30 3.07
N HIS A 10 3.09 2.33 3.88
CA HIS A 10 4.34 2.44 4.64
C HIS A 10 5.56 2.36 3.73
N GLY A 11 6.68 2.79 4.27
CA GLY A 11 7.90 2.85 3.51
C GLY A 11 8.75 1.59 3.64
N LEU A 12 10.01 1.74 3.26
CA LEU A 12 10.98 0.67 3.32
C LEU A 12 11.09 0.14 4.73
N SER A 13 11.08 -1.15 4.87
CA SER A 13 11.14 -1.84 6.16
C SER A 13 9.96 -1.54 7.08
N GLY A 14 8.88 -1.00 6.54
CA GLY A 14 7.69 -0.71 7.34
C GLY A 14 6.72 -1.88 7.36
N TRP A 15 5.56 -1.64 7.94
CA TRP A 15 4.54 -2.68 8.05
C TRP A 15 3.15 -2.02 8.08
N GLY A 16 2.15 -2.81 7.73
CA GLY A 16 0.78 -2.32 7.64
C GLY A 16 -0.18 -3.14 8.47
N SER A 17 -1.46 -2.87 8.33
CA SER A 17 -2.48 -3.45 9.21
C SER A 17 -2.63 -4.96 9.12
N TYR A 18 -2.21 -5.57 8.04
CA TYR A 18 -2.29 -7.03 7.94
C TYR A 18 -1.10 -7.72 8.61
N ASP A 19 -0.11 -6.96 9.03
CA ASP A 19 1.08 -7.54 9.61
C ASP A 19 0.93 -7.64 11.12
N GLU A 20 1.41 -8.74 11.68
CA GLU A 20 1.26 -8.96 13.10
C GLU A 20 1.95 -7.89 13.94
N THR A 21 3.04 -7.37 13.45
CA THR A 21 3.76 -6.31 14.15
C THR A 21 2.88 -5.09 14.41
N TYR A 22 1.88 -4.87 13.54
CA TYR A 22 1.02 -3.71 13.69
C TYR A 22 0.24 -3.73 15.01
N ARG A 23 -0.08 -4.90 15.49
CA ARG A 23 -0.81 -4.98 16.74
C ARG A 23 0.04 -4.52 17.90
N ARG A 24 1.32 -4.80 17.85
CA ARG A 24 2.20 -4.42 18.94
C ARG A 24 2.61 -2.97 18.81
N MET A 25 2.86 -2.52 17.60
CA MET A 25 3.26 -1.13 17.39
C MET A 25 2.78 -0.72 16.02
N PRO A 26 1.79 0.15 15.92
CA PRO A 26 1.31 0.61 14.63
C PRO A 26 2.40 1.44 13.97
N TYR A 27 2.65 1.17 12.70
CA TYR A 27 3.66 1.91 11.95
C TYR A 27 3.33 3.40 11.97
N TRP A 28 2.06 3.72 11.74
CA TRP A 28 1.63 5.11 11.70
C TRP A 28 1.33 5.58 13.11
N GLY A 29 2.23 6.41 13.62
CA GLY A 29 2.11 6.92 14.97
C GLY A 29 3.07 6.28 15.96
N MET A 30 3.41 5.05 15.75
CA MET A 30 4.35 4.31 16.60
C MET A 30 4.12 4.55 18.09
N ARG A 31 5.12 5.03 18.82
CA ARG A 31 4.99 5.24 20.24
C ARG A 31 3.99 6.30 20.62
N GLY A 32 3.65 7.17 19.69
CA GLY A 32 2.66 8.21 19.95
C GLY A 32 1.24 7.70 19.93
N GLY A 33 1.06 6.42 19.56
CA GLY A 33 -0.27 5.83 19.48
C GLY A 33 -0.65 5.56 18.04
N ASP A 34 -1.77 4.90 17.85
CA ASP A 34 -2.22 4.50 16.53
C ASP A 34 -2.86 5.68 15.80
N LEU A 35 -2.12 6.28 14.90
CA LEU A 35 -2.59 7.44 14.14
C LEU A 35 -3.85 7.12 13.32
N ILE A 36 -3.89 5.93 12.73
CA ILE A 36 -5.04 5.54 11.90
C ILE A 36 -6.32 5.51 12.75
N SER A 37 -6.23 4.91 13.93
CA SER A 37 -7.39 4.87 14.82
C SER A 37 -7.79 6.26 15.26
N PHE A 38 -6.81 7.10 15.53
CA PHE A 38 -7.09 8.48 15.93
C PHE A 38 -7.84 9.21 14.82
N LEU A 39 -7.37 9.09 13.59
CA LEU A 39 -8.01 9.77 12.46
C LEU A 39 -9.41 9.23 12.19
N ARG A 40 -9.61 7.94 12.39
CA ARG A 40 -10.95 7.37 12.22
C ARG A 40 -11.91 7.96 13.23
N ARG A 41 -11.46 8.17 14.45
CA ARG A 41 -12.32 8.78 15.46
C ARG A 41 -12.65 10.22 15.13
N GLN A 42 -11.82 10.85 14.30
CA GLN A 42 -12.08 12.22 13.86
C GLN A 42 -12.97 12.25 12.61
N GLY A 43 -13.39 11.10 12.12
CA GLY A 43 -14.28 11.04 10.96
C GLY A 43 -13.62 10.76 9.63
N PHE A 44 -12.33 10.48 9.62
CA PHE A 44 -11.64 10.17 8.37
C PHE A 44 -11.68 8.67 8.10
N ASP A 45 -11.93 8.31 6.84
CA ASP A 45 -12.00 6.93 6.43
C ASP A 45 -10.58 6.50 6.04
N CYS A 46 -9.81 6.06 7.01
CA CYS A 46 -8.38 5.78 6.86
C CYS A 46 -8.04 4.32 6.98
N TYR A 47 -7.04 3.89 6.23
CA TYR A 47 -6.59 2.49 6.24
C TYR A 47 -5.08 2.44 6.08
N ALA A 48 -4.46 1.43 6.68
CA ALA A 48 -3.02 1.23 6.57
C ALA A 48 -2.76 0.00 5.72
N ALA A 49 -2.26 0.20 4.53
CA ALA A 49 -1.96 -0.90 3.61
C ALA A 49 -0.70 -1.63 4.05
N SER A 50 -0.60 -2.90 3.70
CA SER A 50 0.58 -3.72 3.97
C SER A 50 1.21 -4.10 2.65
N VAL A 51 2.42 -3.63 2.39
CA VAL A 51 3.13 -3.97 1.17
C VAL A 51 4.51 -4.52 1.54
N ALA A 52 5.16 -5.16 0.61
CA ALA A 52 6.45 -5.78 0.90
C ALA A 52 7.44 -4.72 1.39
N PRO A 53 8.05 -4.92 2.55
CA PRO A 53 8.94 -3.90 3.12
C PRO A 53 10.18 -3.66 2.30
N THR A 54 10.57 -4.64 1.49
CA THR A 54 11.75 -4.49 0.65
C THR A 54 11.44 -4.82 -0.81
N GLY A 55 10.17 -4.83 -1.17
CA GLY A 55 9.80 -5.17 -2.53
C GLY A 55 10.01 -4.03 -3.49
N SER A 56 10.00 -4.34 -4.78
CA SER A 56 10.14 -3.32 -5.81
C SER A 56 8.86 -2.48 -5.88
N ALA A 57 8.93 -1.37 -6.60
CA ALA A 57 7.75 -0.55 -6.79
C ALA A 57 6.63 -1.32 -7.47
N TRP A 58 6.99 -2.20 -8.41
CA TRP A 58 6.00 -3.03 -9.10
C TRP A 58 5.32 -3.97 -8.11
N ASP A 59 6.13 -4.67 -7.29
CA ASP A 59 5.58 -5.60 -6.32
C ASP A 59 4.65 -4.89 -5.35
N ARG A 60 5.06 -3.73 -4.86
CA ARG A 60 4.28 -2.98 -3.90
C ARG A 60 2.98 -2.49 -4.51
N ALA A 61 3.01 -2.08 -5.77
CA ALA A 61 1.81 -1.63 -6.46
C ALA A 61 0.81 -2.76 -6.65
N CYS A 62 1.29 -3.94 -7.02
CA CYS A 62 0.42 -5.10 -7.21
C CYS A 62 -0.23 -5.50 -5.88
N GLU A 63 0.55 -5.44 -4.80
CA GLU A 63 0.03 -5.77 -3.47
C GLU A 63 -1.01 -4.77 -3.02
N LEU A 64 -0.76 -3.49 -3.27
CA LEU A 64 -1.70 -2.46 -2.92
C LEU A 64 -3.02 -2.62 -3.68
N TYR A 65 -2.92 -2.86 -4.97
CA TYR A 65 -4.12 -3.05 -5.78
C TYR A 65 -4.95 -4.24 -5.26
N ALA A 66 -4.28 -5.35 -4.96
CA ALA A 66 -4.97 -6.55 -4.52
C ALA A 66 -5.71 -6.33 -3.20
N GLN A 67 -5.10 -5.58 -2.27
CA GLN A 67 -5.75 -5.28 -1.00
C GLN A 67 -7.00 -4.44 -1.21
N LEU A 68 -6.93 -3.48 -2.10
CA LEU A 68 -8.06 -2.58 -2.35
C LEU A 68 -9.16 -3.28 -3.11
N ALA A 69 -8.80 -4.09 -4.08
CA ALA A 69 -9.79 -4.80 -4.90
C ALA A 69 -10.32 -6.07 -4.26
N GLY A 70 -9.66 -6.57 -3.24
CA GLY A 70 -10.08 -7.81 -2.59
C GLY A 70 -9.78 -9.02 -3.46
N GLU A 71 -8.55 -9.11 -3.96
CA GLU A 71 -8.15 -10.18 -4.86
C GLU A 71 -6.87 -10.86 -4.37
N ILE A 72 -6.46 -11.90 -5.06
CA ILE A 72 -5.15 -12.50 -4.80
C ILE A 72 -4.14 -11.60 -5.49
N THR A 73 -3.04 -11.31 -4.81
CA THR A 73 -1.99 -10.50 -5.41
C THR A 73 -1.42 -11.22 -6.63
N ASP A 74 -1.39 -10.54 -7.75
CA ASP A 74 -0.88 -11.10 -9.00
C ASP A 74 0.20 -10.15 -9.52
N TYR A 75 1.43 -10.60 -9.48
CA TYR A 75 2.56 -9.78 -9.93
C TYR A 75 2.72 -9.81 -11.45
N GLY A 76 1.93 -10.66 -12.11
CA GLY A 76 1.99 -10.78 -13.56
C GLY A 76 2.96 -11.84 -14.00
N LYS A 77 2.61 -12.55 -15.07
CA LYS A 77 3.44 -13.65 -15.55
C LYS A 77 4.79 -13.16 -16.01
N ALA A 78 4.82 -12.12 -16.83
CA ALA A 78 6.07 -11.64 -17.38
C ALA A 78 7.04 -11.15 -16.30
N HIS A 79 6.52 -10.41 -15.32
CA HIS A 79 7.36 -9.89 -14.26
C HIS A 79 7.92 -11.01 -13.38
N SER A 80 7.07 -11.98 -13.03
CA SER A 80 7.50 -13.06 -12.15
C SER A 80 8.55 -13.93 -12.84
N GLU A 81 8.41 -14.16 -14.13
CA GLU A 81 9.37 -14.94 -14.86
C GLU A 81 10.70 -14.19 -15.00
N ARG A 82 10.63 -12.91 -15.28
CA ARG A 82 11.83 -12.12 -15.45
C ARG A 82 12.67 -12.04 -14.19
N TYR A 83 12.00 -11.87 -13.04
CA TYR A 83 12.71 -11.72 -11.78
C TYR A 83 12.72 -12.99 -10.94
N ARG A 84 12.24 -14.10 -11.50
CA ARG A 84 12.31 -15.41 -10.86
C ARG A 84 11.70 -15.49 -9.48
N HIS A 85 10.50 -14.98 -9.34
CA HIS A 85 9.76 -15.14 -8.07
C HIS A 85 8.34 -15.60 -8.39
N GLU A 86 7.60 -15.92 -7.35
CA GLU A 86 6.24 -16.39 -7.50
C GLU A 86 5.38 -15.36 -8.18
N ARG A 87 4.47 -15.79 -8.99
CA ARG A 87 3.55 -14.89 -9.66
C ARG A 87 2.48 -14.37 -8.71
N PHE A 88 1.99 -15.24 -7.83
CA PHE A 88 0.90 -14.87 -6.93
C PHE A 88 1.40 -14.69 -5.52
N GLY A 89 0.88 -13.68 -4.84
CA GLY A 89 1.27 -13.39 -3.47
C GLY A 89 0.09 -13.52 -2.53
N ARG A 90 0.00 -12.63 -1.56
CA ARG A 90 -1.02 -12.69 -0.52
C ARG A 90 -2.43 -12.61 -1.09
N ASP A 91 -3.33 -13.35 -0.45
CA ASP A 91 -4.73 -13.43 -0.87
C ASP A 91 -5.58 -12.52 0.02
N PHE A 92 -6.22 -11.53 -0.59
CA PHE A 92 -7.05 -10.58 0.14
C PHE A 92 -8.54 -10.76 -0.15
N ARG A 93 -8.93 -11.89 -0.74
CA ARG A 93 -10.33 -12.07 -1.12
C ARG A 93 -11.29 -12.08 0.07
N THR A 94 -10.84 -12.56 1.22
CA THR A 94 -11.72 -12.62 2.37
C THR A 94 -11.52 -11.45 3.32
N CYS A 95 -10.52 -10.62 3.09
CA CYS A 95 -10.25 -9.49 3.98
C CYS A 95 -9.70 -8.31 3.19
N PRO A 96 -10.52 -7.70 2.34
CA PRO A 96 -10.06 -6.53 1.60
C PRO A 96 -9.79 -5.37 2.54
N LEU A 97 -8.93 -4.47 2.13
CA LEU A 97 -8.53 -3.36 2.98
C LEU A 97 -9.67 -2.38 3.21
N ILE A 98 -10.48 -2.13 2.18
CA ILE A 98 -11.61 -1.23 2.32
C ILE A 98 -12.90 -1.98 2.00
N PRO A 99 -14.02 -1.53 2.57
CA PRO A 99 -15.29 -2.25 2.39
C PRO A 99 -15.74 -2.37 0.94
N SER A 100 -15.52 -1.33 0.17
CA SER A 100 -15.88 -1.39 -1.24
C SER A 100 -15.05 -0.38 -2.01
N TRP A 101 -14.72 -0.74 -3.21
CA TRP A 101 -13.95 0.14 -4.10
C TRP A 101 -14.70 0.15 -5.43
N ASN A 102 -15.38 1.24 -5.70
CA ASN A 102 -16.18 1.37 -6.92
C ASN A 102 -15.95 2.75 -7.51
N GLU A 103 -16.71 3.08 -8.54
CA GLU A 103 -16.49 4.34 -9.23
C GLU A 103 -16.77 5.57 -8.37
N ASP A 104 -17.48 5.42 -7.27
CA ASP A 104 -17.73 6.54 -6.39
C ASP A 104 -16.68 6.68 -5.31
N THR A 105 -15.72 5.78 -5.26
CA THR A 105 -14.68 5.81 -4.24
C THR A 105 -13.47 6.57 -4.75
N ARG A 106 -13.06 7.59 -4.04
CA ARG A 106 -11.84 8.30 -4.35
C ARG A 106 -10.77 7.88 -3.40
N LEU A 107 -9.64 7.49 -3.92
CA LEU A 107 -8.51 7.06 -3.09
C LEU A 107 -7.51 8.17 -2.96
N VAL A 108 -7.09 8.43 -1.73
CA VAL A 108 -6.01 9.36 -1.47
C VAL A 108 -4.88 8.53 -0.90
N LEU A 109 -3.79 8.44 -1.63
CA LEU A 109 -2.65 7.62 -1.20
C LEU A 109 -1.61 8.48 -0.51
N LEU A 110 -1.20 8.04 0.68
CA LEU A 110 -0.20 8.77 1.44
C LEU A 110 0.98 7.83 1.67
N GLY A 111 2.05 8.08 0.95
CA GLY A 111 3.24 7.26 1.05
C GLY A 111 4.24 7.85 2.01
N HIS A 112 5.09 7.00 2.56
CA HIS A 112 6.10 7.45 3.50
C HIS A 112 7.45 6.84 3.20
N SER A 113 8.41 7.69 2.97
CA SER A 113 9.82 7.31 3.00
C SER A 113 10.36 6.26 2.06
N PHE A 114 9.52 5.71 1.21
CA PHE A 114 9.99 4.64 0.35
C PHE A 114 11.15 5.04 -0.50
N ARG A 115 11.18 6.25 -1.01
CA ARG A 115 12.19 6.57 -1.87
C ARG A 115 13.20 7.45 -1.32
N SER A 116 13.32 7.48 -0.08
CA SER A 116 14.26 8.38 0.49
C SER A 116 15.67 8.18 -0.03
N ARG A 117 16.00 7.04 -0.50
CA ARG A 117 17.27 6.82 -0.99
C ARG A 117 17.36 6.95 -2.41
N GLN A 118 16.35 7.10 -3.13
CA GLN A 118 16.39 7.20 -4.49
C GLN A 118 16.58 8.54 -4.94
N PRO A 119 17.16 8.71 -6.05
CA PRO A 119 17.33 9.99 -6.58
C PRO A 119 16.01 10.40 -7.00
N PRO A 120 15.82 11.54 -7.01
CA PRO A 120 14.59 12.09 -7.35
C PRO A 120 14.35 11.72 -8.64
N VAL A 121 13.87 10.95 -8.92
CA VAL A 121 13.55 10.58 -10.08
C VAL A 121 13.14 11.55 -10.75
N SER A 122 13.24 12.27 -10.37
CA SER A 122 12.98 13.16 -10.89
C SER A 122 12.22 13.33 -11.65
N GLY A 123 11.79 13.61 -11.44
CA GLY A 123 10.92 14.00 -12.06
C GLY A 123 10.72 13.31 -13.07
N ARG A 124 11.13 12.69 -13.29
CA ARG A 124 10.95 12.08 -14.21
C ARG A 124 10.14 11.20 -14.16
N PHE A 125 9.53 11.03 -13.71
CA PHE A 125 8.78 10.20 -13.54
C PHE A 125 7.89 10.23 -14.40
N GLY A 126 7.66 10.38 -14.65
CA GLY A 126 6.79 10.43 -15.44
C GLY A 126 7.35 10.85 -16.61
N ARG A 127 8.17 11.18 -16.88
CA ARG A 127 8.59 11.61 -17.89
C ARG A 127 9.57 10.96 -18.28
N GLN A 128 9.90 10.44 -18.03
CA GLN A 128 10.73 9.91 -18.15
C GLN A 128 11.29 9.64 -18.67
N ASP A 129 11.73 9.82 -18.76
CA ASP A 129 12.40 9.74 -19.05
C ASP A 129 12.78 9.15 -19.31
N PRO A 130 13.06 8.87 -19.74
CA PRO A 130 13.43 8.21 -19.99
C PRO A 130 14.15 7.74 -20.06
N GLN A 131 14.63 7.83 -19.85
CA GLN A 131 15.44 7.47 -19.86
C GLN A 131 15.74 6.76 -19.99
#